data_1841c82960563a6952af7d857badd9db
#
_entry.id   1841c82960563a6952af7d857badd9db
#
_cell.length_a   1.000
_cell.length_b   1.000
_cell.length_c   1.000
_cell.angle_alpha   90.00
_cell.angle_beta   90.00
_cell.angle_gamma   90.00
#
_symmetry.space_group_name_H-M   'P 1'
#
loop_
_entity.id
_entity.type
_entity.pdbx_description
1 polymer ?
#
loop_
_entity_poly.entity_id
_entity_poly.type
_entity_poly.pdbx_seq_one_letter_code
_entity_poly.pdbx_strand_id
1 'polypeptide(L)'
;MAEAAINVLKEIYGEVGDVVITGQDAELRAIKHIIAGEQTMTAYHSAKDNAYTCAEAIVALMNGKKASSKNITYTFNGEIDVPTIKIPSLLVTKDNVEEVIIKNKVYTREEIYN
;
A
#
# COMPACT_ATOMS: atom_id res chain seq x y z
N MET A 1 -11.79 -6.41 -1.61
CA MET A 1 -12.35 -7.21 -0.49
C MET A 1 -12.88 -6.34 0.64
N ALA A 2 -12.13 -5.38 1.18
CA ALA A 2 -12.61 -4.47 2.23
C ALA A 2 -13.94 -3.77 1.87
N GLU A 3 -14.04 -3.18 0.68
CA GLU A 3 -15.27 -2.55 0.17
C GLU A 3 -16.49 -3.50 0.18
N ALA A 4 -16.28 -4.76 -0.20
CA ALA A 4 -17.38 -5.75 -0.16
C ALA A 4 -17.87 -6.03 1.28
N ALA A 5 -16.94 -6.11 2.24
CA ALA A 5 -17.30 -6.27 3.66
C ALA A 5 -18.07 -5.04 4.18
N ILE A 6 -17.62 -3.83 3.83
CA ILE A 6 -18.29 -2.57 4.18
C ILE A 6 -19.72 -2.58 3.63
N ASN A 7 -19.89 -2.91 2.35
CA ASN A 7 -21.22 -2.93 1.72
C ASN A 7 -22.17 -3.92 2.40
N VAL A 8 -21.69 -5.13 2.72
CA VAL A 8 -22.51 -6.14 3.42
C VAL A 8 -22.89 -5.68 4.82
N LEU A 9 -21.97 -5.09 5.57
CA LEU A 9 -22.28 -4.58 6.92
C LEU A 9 -23.32 -3.45 6.85
N LYS A 10 -23.18 -2.53 5.90
CA LYS A 10 -24.17 -1.46 5.70
C LYS A 10 -25.54 -1.98 5.25
N GLU A 11 -25.57 -3.02 4.43
CA GLU A 11 -26.82 -3.65 3.99
C GLU A 11 -27.56 -4.33 5.16
N ILE A 12 -26.83 -5.04 6.03
CA ILE A 12 -27.44 -5.81 7.12
C ILE A 12 -27.74 -4.93 8.35
N TYR A 13 -26.82 -4.03 8.71
CA TYR A 13 -26.88 -3.27 9.97
C TYR A 13 -27.11 -1.76 9.78
N GLY A 14 -27.13 -1.26 8.53
CA GLY A 14 -27.28 0.15 8.22
C GLY A 14 -25.97 0.96 8.32
N GLU A 15 -24.97 0.42 9.02
CA GLU A 15 -23.66 1.05 9.22
C GLU A 15 -22.55 0.00 9.39
N VAL A 16 -21.28 0.42 9.37
CA VAL A 16 -20.15 -0.47 9.66
C VAL A 16 -19.95 -0.68 11.16
N GLY A 17 -20.33 0.30 11.97
CA GLY A 17 -20.17 0.26 13.43
C GLY A 17 -18.71 0.19 13.86
N ASP A 18 -18.45 -0.46 15.00
CA ASP A 18 -17.12 -0.62 15.59
C ASP A 18 -16.28 -1.76 14.98
N VAL A 19 -16.64 -2.23 13.78
CA VAL A 19 -15.92 -3.33 13.13
C VAL A 19 -14.59 -2.83 12.57
N VAL A 20 -13.50 -3.48 12.95
CA VAL A 20 -12.17 -3.19 12.41
C VAL A 20 -12.04 -3.78 11.01
N ILE A 21 -11.97 -2.93 9.99
CA ILE A 21 -11.78 -3.32 8.59
C ILE A 21 -10.44 -2.84 8.10
N THR A 22 -9.63 -3.78 7.61
CA THR A 22 -8.31 -3.49 7.01
C THR A 22 -8.34 -3.74 5.52
N GLY A 23 -7.48 -3.03 4.80
CA GLY A 23 -7.34 -3.19 3.34
C GLY A 23 -5.89 -3.14 2.89
N GLN A 24 -5.70 -3.21 1.59
CA GLN A 24 -4.41 -3.17 0.91
C GLN A 24 -4.51 -2.30 -0.35
N ASP A 25 -3.34 -1.81 -0.81
CA ASP A 25 -3.10 -1.05 -2.05
C ASP A 25 -3.56 0.40 -2.04
N ALA A 26 -4.23 0.87 -0.98
CA ALA A 26 -4.66 2.26 -0.83
C ALA A 26 -5.42 2.81 -2.05
N GLU A 27 -6.31 2.01 -2.65
CA GLU A 27 -7.19 2.47 -3.72
C GLU A 27 -8.01 3.68 -3.27
N LEU A 28 -8.36 4.56 -4.22
CA LEU A 28 -9.11 5.79 -3.91
C LEU A 28 -10.38 5.53 -3.09
N ARG A 29 -11.10 4.46 -3.39
CA ARG A 29 -12.31 4.07 -2.64
C ARG A 29 -11.97 3.71 -1.20
N ALA A 30 -10.88 2.96 -0.97
CA ALA A 30 -10.41 2.62 0.37
C ALA A 30 -10.05 3.88 1.18
N ILE A 31 -9.40 4.86 0.54
CA ILE A 31 -9.10 6.14 1.18
C ILE A 31 -10.39 6.89 1.54
N LYS A 32 -11.39 6.93 0.65
CA LYS A 32 -12.71 7.52 0.96
C LYS A 32 -13.41 6.82 2.13
N HIS A 33 -13.38 5.49 2.19
CA HIS A 33 -13.93 4.73 3.33
C HIS A 33 -13.18 5.00 4.64
N ILE A 34 -11.84 5.19 4.58
CA ILE A 34 -11.04 5.57 5.76
C ILE A 34 -11.45 6.96 6.26
N ILE A 35 -11.60 7.94 5.37
CA ILE A 35 -12.04 9.29 5.74
C ILE A 35 -13.45 9.27 6.32
N ALA A 36 -14.34 8.47 5.76
CA ALA A 36 -15.70 8.29 6.26
C ALA A 36 -15.76 7.53 7.61
N GLY A 37 -14.66 6.91 8.04
CA GLY A 37 -14.63 6.09 9.26
C GLY A 37 -15.18 4.68 9.08
N GLU A 38 -15.39 4.25 7.86
CA GLU A 38 -15.94 2.93 7.49
C GLU A 38 -14.85 1.87 7.32
N GLN A 39 -13.61 2.28 7.15
CA GLN A 39 -12.42 1.42 7.10
C GLN A 39 -11.35 1.94 8.04
N THR A 40 -10.73 1.06 8.81
CA THR A 40 -9.76 1.43 9.83
C THR A 40 -8.41 1.83 9.22
N MET A 41 -7.94 1.05 8.25
CA MET A 41 -6.65 1.26 7.61
C MET A 41 -6.52 0.55 6.26
N THR A 42 -5.52 0.97 5.49
CA THR A 42 -5.02 0.24 4.33
C THR A 42 -3.50 0.24 4.29
N ALA A 43 -2.89 -0.86 3.82
CA ALA A 43 -1.46 -0.91 3.55
C ALA A 43 -1.20 -0.29 2.17
N TYR A 44 -0.34 0.72 2.11
CA TYR A 44 0.08 1.36 0.87
C TYR A 44 1.46 0.89 0.46
N HIS A 45 1.58 0.41 -0.76
CA HIS A 45 2.84 0.11 -1.43
C HIS A 45 3.05 1.07 -2.58
N SER A 46 4.14 1.81 -2.56
CA SER A 46 4.48 2.75 -3.64
C SER A 46 4.80 1.99 -4.93
N ALA A 47 3.86 1.99 -5.88
CA ALA A 47 4.07 1.43 -7.22
C ALA A 47 5.25 2.12 -7.93
N LYS A 48 5.42 3.41 -7.70
CA LYS A 48 6.53 4.20 -8.23
C LYS A 48 7.87 3.68 -7.72
N ASP A 49 8.02 3.52 -6.41
CA ASP A 49 9.29 3.06 -5.81
C ASP A 49 9.57 1.61 -6.20
N ASN A 50 8.54 0.77 -6.30
CA ASN A 50 8.66 -0.57 -6.84
C ASN A 50 9.20 -0.57 -8.26
N ALA A 51 8.61 0.22 -9.15
CA ALA A 51 9.01 0.30 -10.56
C ALA A 51 10.45 0.79 -10.72
N TYR A 52 10.84 1.85 -10.01
CA TYR A 52 12.21 2.38 -10.03
C TYR A 52 13.21 1.36 -9.50
N THR A 53 12.93 0.75 -8.36
CA THR A 53 13.81 -0.25 -7.76
C THR A 53 13.99 -1.47 -8.66
N CYS A 54 12.93 -1.95 -9.29
CA CYS A 54 13.00 -3.03 -10.27
C CYS A 54 13.84 -2.65 -11.48
N ALA A 55 13.64 -1.44 -12.04
CA ALA A 55 14.41 -0.97 -13.19
C ALA A 55 15.90 -0.86 -12.86
N GLU A 56 16.26 -0.29 -11.72
CA GLU A 56 17.64 -0.21 -11.27
C GLU A 56 18.29 -1.59 -11.09
N ALA A 57 17.56 -2.54 -10.49
CA ALA A 57 18.03 -3.90 -10.31
C ALA A 57 18.26 -4.61 -11.67
N ILE A 58 17.36 -4.46 -12.62
CA ILE A 58 17.46 -5.04 -13.97
C ILE A 58 18.69 -4.46 -14.69
N VAL A 59 18.86 -3.14 -14.70
CA VAL A 59 19.98 -2.48 -15.34
C VAL A 59 21.31 -2.93 -14.72
N ALA A 60 21.40 -3.07 -13.41
CA ALA A 60 22.59 -3.58 -12.74
C ALA A 60 22.92 -5.00 -13.20
N LEU A 61 21.95 -5.90 -13.22
CA LEU A 61 22.12 -7.29 -13.66
C LEU A 61 22.53 -7.39 -15.13
N MET A 62 21.93 -6.60 -16.02
CA MET A 62 22.29 -6.54 -17.44
C MET A 62 23.75 -6.09 -17.66
N ASN A 63 24.30 -5.27 -16.79
CA ASN A 63 25.68 -4.83 -16.81
C ASN A 63 26.64 -5.77 -16.05
N GLY A 64 26.20 -6.99 -15.70
CA GLY A 64 27.01 -7.96 -14.97
C GLY A 64 27.33 -7.58 -13.52
N LYS A 65 26.59 -6.60 -12.97
CA LYS A 65 26.72 -6.15 -11.59
C LYS A 65 25.69 -6.86 -10.72
N LYS A 66 25.99 -7.00 -9.43
CA LYS A 66 24.96 -7.40 -8.46
C LYS A 66 23.95 -6.26 -8.32
N ALA A 67 22.68 -6.58 -8.18
CA ALA A 67 21.69 -5.58 -7.80
C ALA A 67 22.18 -4.90 -6.51
N SER A 68 22.33 -3.58 -6.58
CA SER A 68 22.87 -2.78 -5.48
C SER A 68 21.75 -1.93 -4.90
N SER A 69 21.33 -2.24 -3.70
CA SER A 69 20.43 -1.39 -2.91
C SER A 69 20.92 -1.42 -1.46
N LYS A 70 20.74 -0.30 -0.77
CA LYS A 70 21.04 -0.22 0.67
C LYS A 70 20.18 -1.18 1.51
N ASN A 71 19.13 -1.72 0.92
CA ASN A 71 18.12 -2.55 1.58
C ASN A 71 18.12 -4.00 1.08
N ILE A 72 19.26 -4.51 0.57
CA ILE A 72 19.37 -5.92 0.20
C ILE A 72 19.42 -6.76 1.47
N THR A 73 18.49 -7.69 1.56
CA THR A 73 18.47 -8.79 2.54
C THR A 73 18.50 -10.10 1.79
N TYR A 74 18.70 -11.20 2.51
CA TYR A 74 18.59 -12.52 1.93
C TYR A 74 17.37 -13.21 2.53
N THR A 75 16.53 -13.79 1.67
CA THR A 75 15.34 -14.52 2.09
C THR A 75 15.45 -15.96 1.62
N PHE A 76 15.45 -16.91 2.56
CA PHE A 76 15.47 -18.32 2.22
C PHE A 76 14.13 -18.75 1.61
N ASN A 77 14.16 -19.32 0.41
CA ASN A 77 12.95 -19.73 -0.33
C ASN A 77 12.62 -21.23 -0.19
N GLY A 78 13.35 -21.94 0.67
CA GLY A 78 13.25 -23.39 0.85
C GLY A 78 14.41 -24.16 0.24
N GLU A 79 15.19 -23.57 -0.66
CA GLU A 79 16.35 -24.19 -1.32
C GLU A 79 17.61 -23.33 -1.21
N ILE A 80 17.50 -22.03 -1.45
CA ILE A 80 18.62 -21.07 -1.44
C ILE A 80 18.26 -19.76 -0.76
N ASP A 81 19.27 -19.02 -0.36
CA ASP A 81 19.14 -17.63 0.08
C ASP A 81 19.04 -16.70 -1.14
N VAL A 82 17.86 -16.13 -1.37
CA VAL A 82 17.59 -15.24 -2.48
C VAL A 82 17.88 -13.79 -2.10
N PRO A 83 18.72 -13.05 -2.87
CA PRO A 83 18.87 -11.62 -2.67
C PRO A 83 17.52 -10.91 -2.84
N THR A 84 17.07 -10.21 -1.80
CA THR A 84 15.75 -9.59 -1.74
C THR A 84 15.88 -8.11 -1.43
N ILE A 85 15.27 -7.27 -2.25
CA ILE A 85 15.14 -5.83 -1.97
C ILE A 85 13.76 -5.60 -1.37
N LYS A 86 13.71 -5.19 -0.10
CA LYS A 86 12.46 -4.90 0.61
C LYS A 86 12.11 -3.43 0.42
N ILE A 87 10.92 -3.18 -0.12
CA ILE A 87 10.32 -1.85 -0.21
C ILE A 87 9.31 -1.73 0.93
N PRO A 88 9.45 -0.72 1.81
CA PRO A 88 8.54 -0.55 2.94
C PRO A 88 7.10 -0.33 2.48
N SER A 89 6.16 -0.97 3.15
CA SER A 89 4.77 -0.56 3.09
C SER A 89 4.46 0.45 4.19
N LEU A 90 3.59 1.39 3.89
CA LEU A 90 3.12 2.40 4.83
C LEU A 90 1.69 2.06 5.26
N LEU A 91 1.44 2.19 6.54
CA LEU A 91 0.09 2.10 7.07
C LEU A 91 -0.63 3.43 6.85
N VAL A 92 -1.77 3.41 6.15
CA VAL A 92 -2.61 4.58 5.94
C VAL A 92 -3.84 4.48 6.82
N THR A 93 -4.02 5.48 7.66
CA THR A 93 -5.17 5.66 8.54
C THR A 93 -5.74 7.06 8.32
N LYS A 94 -6.89 7.36 8.93
CA LYS A 94 -7.51 8.70 8.86
C LYS A 94 -6.56 9.81 9.29
N ASP A 95 -5.68 9.56 10.26
CA ASP A 95 -4.80 10.57 10.84
C ASP A 95 -3.62 10.94 9.93
N ASN A 96 -3.24 10.06 9.00
CA ASN A 96 -2.05 10.27 8.17
C ASN A 96 -2.30 10.30 6.65
N VAL A 97 -3.57 10.29 6.19
CA VAL A 97 -3.92 10.40 4.77
C VAL A 97 -3.26 11.61 4.09
N GLU A 98 -3.24 12.76 4.76
CA GLU A 98 -2.60 13.97 4.25
C GLU A 98 -1.11 13.76 3.97
N GLU A 99 -0.40 13.14 4.90
CA GLU A 99 1.03 12.94 4.80
C GLU A 99 1.38 11.84 3.79
N VAL A 100 0.72 10.70 3.89
CA VAL A 100 1.09 9.52 3.12
C VAL A 100 0.52 9.56 1.70
N ILE A 101 -0.67 10.09 1.51
CA ILE A 101 -1.38 10.04 0.21
C ILE A 101 -1.27 11.37 -0.53
N ILE A 102 -1.65 12.48 0.10
CA ILE A 102 -1.75 13.77 -0.60
C ILE A 102 -0.37 14.39 -0.84
N LYS A 103 0.48 14.48 0.18
CA LYS A 103 1.85 15.02 0.01
C LYS A 103 2.70 14.22 -0.96
N ASN A 104 2.52 12.91 -1.03
CA ASN A 104 3.21 12.03 -1.98
C ASN A 104 2.55 12.01 -3.37
N LYS A 105 1.48 12.81 -3.58
CA LYS A 105 0.77 12.94 -4.87
C LYS A 105 0.25 11.61 -5.40
N VAL A 106 -0.19 10.72 -4.52
CA VAL A 106 -0.88 9.48 -4.88
C VAL A 106 -2.27 9.81 -5.40
N TYR A 107 -3.00 10.64 -4.63
CA TYR A 107 -4.27 11.27 -5.01
C TYR A 107 -4.26 12.73 -4.59
N THR A 108 -5.08 13.52 -5.28
CA THR A 108 -5.33 14.93 -4.91
C THR A 108 -6.36 15.01 -3.78
N ARG A 109 -6.36 16.13 -3.09
CA ARG A 109 -7.40 16.42 -2.09
C ARG A 109 -8.81 16.41 -2.71
N GLU A 110 -8.95 16.93 -3.91
CA GLU A 110 -10.23 16.97 -4.62
C GLU A 110 -10.77 15.57 -4.93
N GLU A 111 -9.91 14.63 -5.36
CA GLU A 111 -10.31 13.25 -5.61
C GLU A 111 -10.80 12.54 -4.35
N ILE A 112 -10.20 12.86 -3.21
CA ILE A 112 -10.50 12.19 -1.94
C ILE A 112 -11.80 12.72 -1.32
N TYR A 113 -11.99 14.06 -1.33
CA TYR A 113 -13.06 14.72 -0.57
C TYR A 113 -14.28 15.12 -1.41
N ASN A 114 -14.23 14.96 -2.74
CA ASN A 114 -15.37 15.09 -3.64
C ASN A 114 -15.79 13.69 -4.12
#